data_f5e1e5055f124f0d40ec08e31887d6dd
#
_entry.id   f5e1e5055f124f0d40ec08e31887d6dd
#
_cell.length_a   1.000
_cell.length_b   1.000
_cell.length_c   1.000
_cell.angle_alpha   90.00
_cell.angle_beta   90.00
_cell.angle_gamma   90.00
#
_symmetry.space_group_name_H-M   'P 1'
#
loop_
_entity.id
_entity.type
_entity.pdbx_description
1 polymer ?
#
loop_
_entity_poly.entity_id
_entity_poly.type
_entity_poly.pdbx_seq_one_letter_code
_entity_poly.pdbx_strand_id
1 'polypeptide(L)'
;MGFVPLKEGTIKVGDTLLDKSTIDIIRRQIAWIPQELALPFEWVKEMVALPFDLKINRSVPFSEERLYEYFDELGLEHDLYTKRVNEVSGGQRQRIMLAVAAMLNKPLIIIDEPTSALDAGSTDKVLAFFRRQAEKGAAVLAVSHDKDFASGCHYLIEL
;
A
#
# COMPACT_ATOMS: atom_id res chain seq x y z
N MET A 1 9.63 -4.02 9.36
CA MET A 1 10.54 -3.02 8.75
C MET A 1 11.92 -2.93 9.44
N GLY A 2 12.05 -3.38 10.69
CA GLY A 2 13.32 -3.42 11.41
C GLY A 2 13.87 -2.08 11.88
N PHE A 3 13.01 -1.04 11.95
CA PHE A 3 13.41 0.27 12.49
C PHE A 3 13.50 0.26 14.02
N VAL A 4 12.77 -0.65 14.66
CA VAL A 4 12.76 -0.82 16.12
C VAL A 4 13.26 -2.23 16.43
N PRO A 5 14.22 -2.40 17.37
CA PRO A 5 14.67 -3.72 17.79
C PRO A 5 13.53 -4.47 18.48
N LEU A 6 13.43 -5.78 18.22
CA LEU A 6 12.53 -6.65 18.95
C LEU A 6 12.97 -6.73 20.41
N LYS A 7 12.04 -6.60 21.34
CA LYS A 7 12.27 -6.84 22.77
C LYS A 7 12.24 -8.33 23.07
N GLU A 8 11.26 -9.03 22.50
CA GLU A 8 11.04 -10.46 22.67
C GLU A 8 10.42 -11.07 21.40
N GLY A 9 10.50 -12.39 21.27
CA GLY A 9 9.87 -13.14 20.18
C GLY A 9 10.66 -13.09 18.87
N THR A 10 10.02 -13.53 17.79
CA THR A 10 10.59 -13.58 16.44
C THR A 10 9.58 -13.08 15.41
N ILE A 11 10.09 -12.48 14.33
CA ILE A 11 9.28 -12.12 13.17
C ILE A 11 9.79 -12.90 11.96
N LYS A 12 8.88 -13.51 11.22
CA LYS A 12 9.14 -14.14 9.93
C LYS A 12 8.29 -13.47 8.84
N VAL A 13 8.88 -13.28 7.67
CA VAL A 13 8.16 -12.89 6.45
C VAL A 13 8.42 -13.98 5.41
N GLY A 14 7.38 -14.73 5.06
CA GLY A 14 7.55 -16.00 4.37
C GLY A 14 8.46 -16.92 5.20
N ASP A 15 9.51 -17.47 4.58
CA ASP A 15 10.48 -18.34 5.25
C ASP A 15 11.67 -17.57 5.85
N THR A 16 11.70 -16.23 5.72
CA THR A 16 12.84 -15.42 6.14
C THR A 16 12.63 -14.88 7.56
N LEU A 17 13.50 -15.28 8.49
CA LEU A 17 13.55 -14.73 9.84
C LEU A 17 14.14 -13.32 9.82
N LEU A 18 13.52 -12.39 10.55
CA LEU A 18 13.99 -11.01 10.67
C LEU A 18 15.21 -10.93 11.59
N ASP A 19 16.36 -10.59 11.02
CA ASP A 19 17.59 -10.23 11.74
C ASP A 19 18.36 -9.15 10.96
N LYS A 20 19.54 -8.76 11.46
CA LYS A 20 20.38 -7.73 10.83
C LYS A 20 20.88 -8.11 9.44
N SER A 21 21.04 -9.41 9.15
CA SER A 21 21.55 -9.90 7.87
C SER A 21 20.46 -10.06 6.82
N THR A 22 19.21 -10.29 7.26
CA THR A 22 18.06 -10.59 6.40
C THR A 22 17.12 -9.42 6.18
N ILE A 23 17.32 -8.30 6.89
CA ILE A 23 16.42 -7.13 6.85
C ILE A 23 16.20 -6.60 5.43
N ASP A 24 17.22 -6.56 4.59
CA ASP A 24 17.09 -6.07 3.22
C ASP A 24 16.34 -7.06 2.32
N ILE A 25 16.45 -8.36 2.59
CA ILE A 25 15.67 -9.41 1.91
C ILE A 25 14.20 -9.24 2.25
N ILE A 26 13.88 -8.99 3.52
CA ILE A 26 12.51 -8.78 4.00
C ILE A 26 11.93 -7.49 3.41
N ARG A 27 12.67 -6.38 3.43
CA ARG A 27 12.21 -5.10 2.86
C ARG A 27 11.86 -5.20 1.37
N ARG A 28 12.55 -6.06 0.62
CA ARG A 28 12.24 -6.31 -0.80
C ARG A 28 10.89 -6.99 -1.00
N GLN A 29 10.37 -7.67 0.01
CA GLN A 29 9.09 -8.38 -0.02
C GLN A 29 7.92 -7.50 0.41
N ILE A 30 8.15 -6.27 0.85
CA ILE A 30 7.15 -5.41 1.46
C ILE A 30 6.87 -4.19 0.58
N ALA A 31 5.59 -3.92 0.32
CA ALA A 31 5.10 -2.62 -0.06
C ALA A 31 4.51 -1.95 1.20
N TRP A 32 5.10 -0.84 1.63
CA TRP A 32 4.66 -0.14 2.84
C TRP A 32 4.05 1.21 2.50
N ILE A 33 2.87 1.46 3.04
CA ILE A 33 2.12 2.71 2.89
C ILE A 33 1.94 3.31 4.27
N PRO A 34 2.62 4.42 4.60
CA PRO A 34 2.43 5.13 5.86
C PRO A 34 1.12 5.92 5.85
N GLN A 35 0.61 6.25 7.04
CA GLN A 35 -0.57 7.08 7.22
C GLN A 35 -0.42 8.47 6.58
N GLU A 36 0.73 9.12 6.82
CA GLU A 36 1.05 10.42 6.22
C GLU A 36 2.01 10.27 5.06
N LEU A 37 1.56 10.74 3.91
CA LEU A 37 2.35 10.77 2.68
C LEU A 37 2.89 12.19 2.47
N ALA A 38 3.91 12.56 3.25
CA ALA A 38 4.68 13.79 3.04
C ALA A 38 5.65 13.60 1.87
N LEU A 39 5.12 13.55 0.65
CA LEU A 39 5.93 13.39 -0.55
C LEU A 39 6.14 14.75 -1.22
N PRO A 40 7.39 15.16 -1.47
CA PRO A 40 7.73 16.47 -2.03
C PRO A 40 7.56 16.50 -3.56
N PHE A 41 6.43 15.99 -4.06
CA PHE A 41 6.12 15.99 -5.48
C PHE A 41 5.14 17.09 -5.83
N GLU A 42 5.35 17.70 -6.97
CA GLU A 42 4.41 18.67 -7.53
C GLU A 42 3.26 17.96 -8.26
N TRP A 43 3.57 16.87 -8.99
CA TRP A 43 2.62 16.17 -9.84
C TRP A 43 2.37 14.72 -9.39
N VAL A 44 1.12 14.26 -9.55
CA VAL A 44 0.74 12.87 -9.23
C VAL A 44 1.56 11.87 -10.04
N LYS A 45 1.79 12.12 -11.33
CA LYS A 45 2.62 11.25 -12.18
C LYS A 45 4.03 11.03 -11.65
N GLU A 46 4.63 12.02 -11.01
CA GLU A 46 5.95 11.92 -10.38
C GLU A 46 5.88 11.06 -9.11
N MET A 47 4.83 11.30 -8.30
CA MET A 47 4.58 10.56 -7.08
C MET A 47 4.39 9.06 -7.33
N VAL A 48 3.64 8.69 -8.37
CA VAL A 48 3.36 7.27 -8.67
C VAL A 48 4.53 6.57 -9.35
N ALA A 49 5.37 7.29 -10.09
CA ALA A 49 6.51 6.71 -10.80
C ALA A 49 7.70 6.42 -9.87
N LEU A 50 7.93 7.25 -8.84
CA LEU A 50 9.09 7.14 -7.95
C LEU A 50 9.35 5.73 -7.39
N PRO A 51 8.36 4.98 -6.86
CA PRO A 51 8.61 3.65 -6.32
C PRO A 51 9.23 2.68 -7.32
N PHE A 52 8.97 2.85 -8.63
CA PHE A 52 9.50 1.99 -9.68
C PHE A 52 10.94 2.35 -10.07
N ASP A 53 11.36 3.60 -9.84
CA ASP A 53 12.73 4.06 -10.05
C ASP A 53 13.69 3.57 -8.95
N LEU A 54 13.15 3.14 -7.81
CA LEU A 54 13.96 2.61 -6.72
C LEU A 54 14.70 1.33 -7.14
N LYS A 55 15.98 1.26 -6.82
CA LYS A 55 16.85 0.11 -7.17
C LYS A 55 16.24 -1.25 -6.78
N ILE A 56 15.50 -1.28 -5.68
CA ILE A 56 14.83 -2.48 -5.15
C ILE A 56 13.66 -2.96 -6.02
N ASN A 57 13.10 -2.08 -6.86
CA ASN A 57 11.90 -2.34 -7.68
C ASN A 57 12.19 -2.31 -9.19
N ARG A 58 13.44 -2.17 -9.62
CA ARG A 58 13.81 -2.06 -11.05
C ARG A 58 13.34 -3.20 -11.95
N SER A 59 13.03 -4.35 -11.37
CA SER A 59 12.49 -5.49 -12.12
C SER A 59 11.00 -5.35 -12.44
N VAL A 60 10.31 -4.36 -11.86
CA VAL A 60 8.89 -4.08 -12.07
C VAL A 60 8.79 -2.79 -12.87
N PRO A 61 8.50 -2.83 -14.18
CA PRO A 61 8.34 -1.60 -14.95
C PRO A 61 7.05 -0.88 -14.55
N PHE A 62 7.08 0.45 -14.55
CA PHE A 62 5.87 1.25 -14.44
C PHE A 62 5.02 1.08 -15.71
N SER A 63 3.71 0.94 -15.54
CA SER A 63 2.72 0.92 -16.61
C SER A 63 1.54 1.81 -16.25
N GLU A 64 1.30 2.83 -17.07
CA GLU A 64 0.16 3.73 -16.92
C GLU A 64 -1.17 2.99 -17.13
N GLU A 65 -1.22 2.04 -18.06
CA GLU A 65 -2.38 1.20 -18.32
C GLU A 65 -2.78 0.40 -17.05
N ARG A 66 -1.82 -0.26 -16.40
CA ARG A 66 -2.07 -0.98 -15.15
C ARG A 66 -2.46 -0.05 -14.00
N LEU A 67 -1.94 1.18 -13.98
CA LEU A 67 -2.34 2.17 -12.99
C LEU A 67 -3.82 2.51 -13.15
N TYR A 68 -4.29 2.70 -14.38
CA TYR A 68 -5.70 3.00 -14.66
C TYR A 68 -6.62 1.83 -14.34
N GLU A 69 -6.22 0.58 -14.58
CA GLU A 69 -6.97 -0.60 -14.12
C GLU A 69 -7.20 -0.56 -12.60
N TYR A 70 -6.17 -0.24 -11.82
CA TYR A 70 -6.31 -0.11 -10.37
C TYR A 70 -7.06 1.16 -9.94
N PHE A 71 -6.99 2.22 -10.72
CA PHE A 71 -7.82 3.41 -10.49
C PHE A 71 -9.30 3.07 -10.62
N ASP A 72 -9.69 2.33 -11.64
CA ASP A 72 -11.07 1.86 -11.84
C ASP A 72 -11.52 0.99 -10.66
N GLU A 73 -10.69 0.06 -10.21
CA GLU A 73 -10.97 -0.78 -9.04
C GLU A 73 -11.21 0.02 -7.76
N LEU A 74 -10.45 1.10 -7.58
CA LEU A 74 -10.49 1.97 -6.40
C LEU A 74 -11.45 3.17 -6.54
N GLY A 75 -12.15 3.28 -7.69
CA GLY A 75 -13.06 4.38 -7.98
C GLY A 75 -12.37 5.73 -8.05
N LEU A 76 -11.24 5.77 -8.74
CA LEU A 76 -10.46 6.97 -9.04
C LEU A 76 -10.61 7.33 -10.52
N GLU A 77 -10.66 8.62 -10.81
CA GLU A 77 -10.68 9.11 -12.18
C GLU A 77 -9.27 9.16 -12.78
N HIS A 78 -9.14 8.81 -14.06
CA HIS A 78 -7.84 8.73 -14.73
C HIS A 78 -7.16 10.10 -14.85
N ASP A 79 -7.92 11.18 -14.90
CA ASP A 79 -7.40 12.55 -14.97
C ASP A 79 -6.56 12.95 -13.76
N LEU A 80 -6.74 12.26 -12.60
CA LEU A 80 -5.92 12.46 -11.40
C LEU A 80 -4.42 12.28 -11.67
N TYR A 81 -4.04 11.42 -12.63
CA TYR A 81 -2.65 11.18 -13.00
C TYR A 81 -1.91 12.44 -13.45
N THR A 82 -2.63 13.35 -14.12
CA THR A 82 -2.06 14.60 -14.65
C THR A 82 -2.26 15.81 -13.73
N LYS A 83 -2.91 15.64 -12.58
CA LYS A 83 -3.15 16.73 -11.61
C LYS A 83 -1.92 17.00 -10.74
N ARG A 84 -1.91 18.17 -10.12
CA ARG A 84 -0.97 18.49 -9.04
C ARG A 84 -1.37 17.75 -7.76
N VAL A 85 -0.40 17.38 -6.94
CA VAL A 85 -0.65 16.65 -5.68
C VAL A 85 -1.52 17.43 -4.71
N ASN A 86 -1.46 18.78 -4.73
CA ASN A 86 -2.30 19.63 -3.89
C ASN A 86 -3.75 19.78 -4.41
N GLU A 87 -4.06 19.37 -5.63
CA GLU A 87 -5.41 19.32 -6.20
C GLU A 87 -6.13 18.01 -5.89
N VAL A 88 -5.42 17.04 -5.33
CA VAL A 88 -5.94 15.70 -5.02
C VAL A 88 -6.27 15.62 -3.54
N SER A 89 -7.48 15.14 -3.22
CA SER A 89 -7.91 14.97 -1.81
C SER A 89 -7.04 13.94 -1.08
N GLY A 90 -7.03 13.98 0.26
CA GLY A 90 -6.32 13.00 1.08
C GLY A 90 -6.74 11.56 0.77
N GLY A 91 -8.04 11.31 0.66
CA GLY A 91 -8.58 9.98 0.33
C GLY A 91 -8.27 9.53 -1.09
N GLN A 92 -8.24 10.44 -2.07
CA GLN A 92 -7.79 10.12 -3.42
C GLN A 92 -6.31 9.76 -3.41
N ARG A 93 -5.47 10.54 -2.73
CA ARG A 93 -4.03 10.29 -2.62
C ARG A 93 -3.74 8.94 -1.97
N GLN A 94 -4.48 8.61 -0.90
CA GLN A 94 -4.34 7.32 -0.23
C GLN A 94 -4.67 6.16 -1.18
N ARG A 95 -5.79 6.23 -1.91
CA ARG A 95 -6.18 5.21 -2.90
C ARG A 95 -5.20 5.13 -4.08
N ILE A 96 -4.63 6.24 -4.54
CA ILE A 96 -3.56 6.24 -5.55
C ILE A 96 -2.36 5.43 -5.05
N MET A 97 -1.95 5.62 -3.79
CA MET A 97 -0.81 4.88 -3.23
C MET A 97 -1.12 3.39 -3.02
N LEU A 98 -2.39 3.02 -2.79
CA LEU A 98 -2.83 1.62 -2.81
C LEU A 98 -2.64 1.00 -4.20
N ALA A 99 -3.04 1.71 -5.27
CA ALA A 99 -2.82 1.28 -6.64
C ALA A 99 -1.32 1.04 -6.93
N VAL A 100 -0.47 1.99 -6.54
CA VAL A 100 0.99 1.90 -6.68
C VAL A 100 1.55 0.69 -5.93
N ALA A 101 1.12 0.46 -4.69
CA ALA A 101 1.57 -0.68 -3.88
C ALA A 101 1.21 -2.02 -4.52
N ALA A 102 0.00 -2.14 -5.08
CA ALA A 102 -0.43 -3.34 -5.81
C ALA A 102 0.37 -3.56 -7.10
N MET A 103 0.68 -2.49 -7.83
CA MET A 103 1.51 -2.56 -9.05
C MET A 103 2.93 -3.08 -8.76
N LEU A 104 3.48 -2.81 -7.58
CA LEU A 104 4.79 -3.31 -7.17
C LEU A 104 4.80 -4.84 -6.99
N ASN A 105 3.63 -5.48 -6.92
CA ASN A 105 3.45 -6.92 -6.86
C ASN A 105 4.30 -7.60 -5.75
N LYS A 106 4.30 -7.00 -4.56
CA LYS A 106 5.01 -7.54 -3.40
C LYS A 106 4.15 -8.56 -2.67
N PRO A 107 4.76 -9.63 -2.10
CA PRO A 107 4.02 -10.64 -1.35
C PRO A 107 3.38 -10.13 -0.06
N LEU A 108 3.84 -8.98 0.47
CA LEU A 108 3.28 -8.37 1.68
C LEU A 108 3.05 -6.87 1.48
N ILE A 109 1.81 -6.43 1.70
CA ILE A 109 1.43 -5.01 1.77
C ILE A 109 1.21 -4.68 3.24
N ILE A 110 1.91 -3.66 3.75
CA ILE A 110 1.71 -3.12 5.10
C ILE A 110 1.16 -1.71 4.95
N ILE A 111 0.07 -1.43 5.63
CA ILE A 111 -0.58 -0.13 5.57
C ILE A 111 -1.04 0.34 6.94
N ASP A 112 -0.83 1.62 7.20
CA ASP A 112 -1.25 2.30 8.40
C ASP A 112 -2.47 3.19 8.08
N GLU A 113 -3.59 2.95 8.79
CA GLU A 113 -4.86 3.67 8.68
C GLU A 113 -5.40 3.79 7.24
N PRO A 114 -5.72 2.66 6.56
CA PRO A 114 -6.09 2.66 5.14
C PRO A 114 -7.39 3.41 4.81
N THR A 115 -8.22 3.74 5.81
CA THR A 115 -9.55 4.34 5.62
C THR A 115 -9.72 5.68 6.30
N SER A 116 -8.71 6.22 6.99
CA SER A 116 -8.81 7.42 7.82
C SER A 116 -9.28 8.68 7.09
N ALA A 117 -9.09 8.76 5.77
CA ALA A 117 -9.48 9.89 4.93
C ALA A 117 -10.59 9.55 3.94
N LEU A 118 -11.33 8.44 4.15
CA LEU A 118 -12.30 7.90 3.21
C LEU A 118 -13.74 8.03 3.75
N ASP A 119 -14.69 8.17 2.82
CA ASP A 119 -16.10 7.94 3.05
C ASP A 119 -16.42 6.43 3.02
N ALA A 120 -17.63 6.05 3.49
CA ALA A 120 -18.06 4.65 3.55
C ALA A 120 -17.99 3.93 2.19
N GLY A 121 -18.43 4.57 1.11
CA GLY A 121 -18.39 3.96 -0.22
C GLY A 121 -16.97 3.76 -0.75
N SER A 122 -16.03 4.61 -0.35
CA SER A 122 -14.60 4.44 -0.66
C SER A 122 -13.96 3.35 0.20
N THR A 123 -14.40 3.21 1.47
CA THR A 123 -13.96 2.14 2.37
C THR A 123 -14.31 0.76 1.80
N ASP A 124 -15.53 0.58 1.30
CA ASP A 124 -15.96 -0.68 0.67
C ASP A 124 -15.11 -1.05 -0.54
N LYS A 125 -14.77 -0.06 -1.38
CA LYS A 125 -13.88 -0.27 -2.53
C LYS A 125 -12.47 -0.71 -2.10
N VAL A 126 -11.94 -0.11 -1.05
CA VAL A 126 -10.62 -0.47 -0.50
C VAL A 126 -10.65 -1.88 0.09
N LEU A 127 -11.70 -2.27 0.82
CA LEU A 127 -11.87 -3.63 1.30
C LEU A 127 -11.94 -4.65 0.16
N ALA A 128 -12.76 -4.38 -0.86
CA ALA A 128 -12.87 -5.24 -2.04
C ALA A 128 -11.52 -5.35 -2.78
N PHE A 129 -10.79 -4.24 -2.87
CA PHE A 129 -9.46 -4.18 -3.46
C PHE A 129 -8.47 -5.08 -2.69
N PHE A 130 -8.42 -4.99 -1.35
CA PHE A 130 -7.53 -5.83 -0.54
C PHE A 130 -7.87 -7.32 -0.63
N ARG A 131 -9.16 -7.68 -0.70
CA ARG A 131 -9.58 -9.06 -0.93
C ARG A 131 -9.05 -9.59 -2.25
N ARG A 132 -9.14 -8.80 -3.33
CA ARG A 132 -8.57 -9.17 -4.64
C ARG A 132 -7.05 -9.31 -4.60
N GLN A 133 -6.33 -8.44 -3.85
CA GLN A 133 -4.88 -8.62 -3.68
C GLN A 133 -4.56 -9.93 -2.93
N ALA A 134 -5.35 -10.28 -1.91
CA ALA A 134 -5.19 -11.55 -1.19
C ALA A 134 -5.47 -12.77 -2.09
N GLU A 135 -6.48 -12.72 -2.94
CA GLU A 135 -6.79 -13.75 -3.94
C GLU A 135 -5.64 -13.92 -4.97
N LYS A 136 -4.92 -12.83 -5.29
CA LYS A 136 -3.71 -12.85 -6.12
C LYS A 136 -2.47 -13.37 -5.37
N GLY A 137 -2.60 -13.71 -4.07
CA GLY A 137 -1.54 -14.31 -3.25
C GLY A 137 -0.74 -13.32 -2.40
N ALA A 138 -1.12 -12.04 -2.34
CA ALA A 138 -0.50 -11.07 -1.43
C ALA A 138 -1.11 -11.18 -0.03
N ALA A 139 -0.29 -11.05 1.02
CA ALA A 139 -0.77 -10.80 2.36
C ALA A 139 -0.95 -9.28 2.56
N VAL A 140 -2.06 -8.86 3.18
CA VAL A 140 -2.29 -7.46 3.55
C VAL A 140 -2.36 -7.36 5.07
N LEU A 141 -1.46 -6.57 5.65
CA LEU A 141 -1.43 -6.24 7.07
C LEU A 141 -1.79 -4.77 7.26
N ALA A 142 -2.97 -4.50 7.80
CA ALA A 142 -3.44 -3.15 8.07
C ALA A 142 -3.51 -2.89 9.58
N VAL A 143 -3.15 -1.68 9.99
CA VAL A 143 -3.45 -1.14 11.31
C VAL A 143 -4.59 -0.14 11.13
N SER A 144 -5.67 -0.27 11.90
CA SER A 144 -6.81 0.65 11.80
C SER A 144 -7.59 0.73 13.10
N HIS A 145 -8.16 1.90 13.37
CA HIS A 145 -9.15 2.13 14.41
C HIS A 145 -10.59 2.05 13.88
N ASP A 146 -10.77 1.87 12.59
CA ASP A 146 -12.07 1.77 11.92
C ASP A 146 -12.66 0.36 12.11
N LYS A 147 -13.73 0.27 12.88
CA LYS A 147 -14.41 -1.01 13.20
C LYS A 147 -15.10 -1.61 11.97
N ASP A 148 -15.63 -0.79 11.09
CA ASP A 148 -16.31 -1.26 9.88
C ASP A 148 -15.30 -1.87 8.91
N PHE A 149 -14.15 -1.20 8.74
CA PHE A 149 -13.02 -1.77 8.00
C PHE A 149 -12.53 -3.08 8.63
N ALA A 150 -12.30 -3.11 9.95
CA ALA A 150 -11.81 -4.27 10.67
C ALA A 150 -12.75 -5.48 10.52
N SER A 151 -14.07 -5.26 10.61
CA SER A 151 -15.09 -6.30 10.44
C SER A 151 -15.08 -6.93 9.03
N GLY A 152 -14.60 -6.20 8.03
CA GLY A 152 -14.46 -6.65 6.66
C GLY A 152 -13.19 -7.47 6.37
N CYS A 153 -12.25 -7.56 7.31
CA CYS A 153 -11.00 -8.30 7.18
C CYS A 153 -11.17 -9.80 7.43
N HIS A 154 -10.25 -10.64 6.89
CA HIS A 154 -10.28 -12.08 7.12
C HIS A 154 -9.89 -12.46 8.56
N TYR A 155 -8.98 -11.72 9.16
CA TYR A 155 -8.46 -11.92 10.51
C TYR A 155 -8.35 -10.58 11.22
N LEU A 156 -8.65 -10.58 12.51
CA LEU A 156 -8.51 -9.42 13.40
C LEU A 156 -7.58 -9.81 14.56
N ILE A 157 -6.64 -8.93 14.88
CA ILE A 157 -5.76 -9.02 16.04
C ILE A 157 -5.97 -7.74 16.84
N GLU A 158 -6.50 -7.89 18.06
CA GLU A 158 -6.62 -6.77 19.00
C GLU A 158 -5.35 -6.69 19.87
N LEU A 159 -4.80 -5.46 19.99
CA LEU A 159 -3.56 -5.16 20.73
C LEU A 159 -3.86 -4.37 22.00
#